data_f74754546a79e57a4d5f44b3e276e137
#
_entry.id   f74754546a79e57a4d5f44b3e276e137
#
_cell.length_a   1.000
_cell.length_b   1.000
_cell.length_c   1.000
_cell.angle_alpha   90.00
_cell.angle_beta   90.00
_cell.angle_gamma   90.00
#
_symmetry.space_group_name_H-M   'P 1'
#
loop_
_entity.id
_entity.type
_entity.pdbx_description
1 polymer ?
#
loop_
_entity_poly.entity_id
_entity_poly.type
_entity_poly.pdbx_seq_one_letter_code
_entity_poly.pdbx_strand_id
1 'polypeptide(L)'
;MNRRARLVTTAIAAVAAVALAGCTATGATSTAPAAPGAKASGAVELWNFYTDREAQVFESVVKDFQASHPDIQVTVKGGQDDEQMGRAVSAGEGPDIGLSYDTLVVGNSCRTGAFRDLTPYIQRDNIDLNKIPATVRAYTEYDGKRCTMPALTDTYGLYYNKAMLGSRTPPKTWSELTQLAKDLTKRSPSGEIEVAGFVPLMGFYENQPSRFGPGVEAKWLNPDGTSAIGSDPGWKQFLTWQKEFVDWYGYDNLQKFVAGLGQEFSADNAFQTGKVAMNIDGEFRVAFLKDQAPNLQFGTAPLPTPDDKAANYGAGFITGNIIGITRSSKNPEAAWELVKYLTTDTGALVKLSNGLRNVPTTTDALSSPQLQIDPAFQTFIDILKNPKSSSTPPTGNGNAYIQSFTDWAQEWQSGKVTDLGASLKQLDTQIDAAQKVTG
;
A
#
# COMPACT_ATOMS: atom_id res chain seq x y z
N MET A 1 48.54 47.90 -51.45
CA MET A 1 49.85 47.83 -52.22
C MET A 1 50.53 46.51 -51.89
N ASN A 2 50.83 45.77 -52.93
CA ASN A 2 51.83 44.70 -53.08
C ASN A 2 51.61 43.43 -52.26
N ARG A 3 51.16 42.39 -52.90
CA ARG A 3 51.74 41.48 -53.96
C ARG A 3 52.77 40.46 -53.41
N ARG A 4 52.42 39.25 -53.68
CA ARG A 4 53.16 38.09 -54.26
C ARG A 4 53.62 37.06 -53.17
N ALA A 5 53.59 35.81 -53.36
CA ALA A 5 53.25 34.83 -54.38
C ALA A 5 53.97 33.54 -53.99
N ARG A 6 53.26 32.42 -54.15
CA ARG A 6 53.70 31.08 -54.54
C ARG A 6 55.01 30.50 -53.99
N LEU A 7 54.95 29.31 -53.41
CA LEU A 7 55.49 28.13 -54.12
C LEU A 7 55.10 26.83 -53.41
N VAL A 8 54.74 25.91 -54.27
CA VAL A 8 54.39 24.50 -54.04
C VAL A 8 55.66 23.71 -53.80
N THR A 9 55.68 22.78 -52.88
CA THR A 9 56.47 21.55 -53.02
C THR A 9 55.82 20.38 -52.27
N THR A 10 55.46 19.40 -53.05
CA THR A 10 55.00 18.06 -52.74
C THR A 10 56.13 17.24 -52.15
N ALA A 11 55.87 16.50 -51.03
CA ALA A 11 56.65 15.32 -50.71
C ALA A 11 55.80 14.32 -49.91
N ILE A 12 55.88 13.15 -50.37
CA ILE A 12 55.20 11.88 -50.22
C ILE A 12 55.39 11.25 -48.84
N ALA A 13 54.26 10.69 -48.29
CA ALA A 13 54.07 9.44 -47.57
C ALA A 13 54.97 9.03 -46.42
N ALA A 14 54.37 8.83 -45.26
CA ALA A 14 54.52 7.60 -44.48
C ALA A 14 53.29 7.41 -43.62
N VAL A 15 52.55 6.34 -43.87
CA VAL A 15 51.42 5.83 -43.06
C VAL A 15 51.99 5.23 -41.81
N ALA A 16 51.68 5.80 -40.65
CA ALA A 16 51.76 5.13 -39.38
C ALA A 16 50.34 5.11 -38.78
N ALA A 17 49.63 4.01 -38.95
CA ALA A 17 48.40 3.73 -38.27
C ALA A 17 48.66 3.46 -36.79
N VAL A 18 48.49 4.47 -35.95
CA VAL A 18 48.37 4.28 -34.48
C VAL A 18 46.90 4.04 -34.20
N ALA A 19 46.54 2.79 -33.93
CA ALA A 19 45.26 2.41 -33.39
C ALA A 19 45.13 3.02 -31.99
N LEU A 20 44.48 4.17 -31.87
CA LEU A 20 43.94 4.63 -30.60
C LEU A 20 42.70 3.77 -30.30
N ALA A 21 42.91 2.70 -29.53
CA ALA A 21 41.86 2.04 -28.79
C ALA A 21 41.40 3.01 -27.69
N GLY A 22 40.50 3.93 -28.06
CA GLY A 22 39.77 4.76 -27.13
C GLY A 22 38.78 3.88 -26.38
N CYS A 23 39.13 3.42 -25.21
CA CYS A 23 38.18 2.91 -24.25
C CYS A 23 37.27 4.05 -23.77
N THR A 24 36.22 4.36 -24.51
CA THR A 24 35.06 5.02 -23.94
C THR A 24 34.11 3.92 -23.45
N ALA A 25 34.47 3.31 -22.35
CA ALA A 25 33.54 2.56 -21.56
C ALA A 25 32.62 3.58 -20.83
N THR A 26 31.68 4.20 -21.53
CA THR A 26 30.46 4.63 -20.91
C THR A 26 29.75 3.35 -20.52
N GLY A 27 29.93 2.94 -19.26
CA GLY A 27 29.26 1.80 -18.69
C GLY A 27 27.74 2.07 -18.69
N ALA A 28 27.07 1.71 -19.77
CA ALA A 28 25.67 1.40 -19.73
C ALA A 28 25.57 0.20 -18.77
N THR A 29 25.19 0.46 -17.52
CA THR A 29 24.84 -0.59 -16.57
C THR A 29 23.77 -1.44 -17.25
N SER A 30 24.13 -2.68 -17.63
CA SER A 30 23.19 -3.63 -18.21
C SER A 30 22.00 -3.73 -17.27
N THR A 31 20.79 -3.48 -17.78
CA THR A 31 19.53 -3.67 -17.04
C THR A 31 19.15 -5.15 -16.99
N ALA A 32 19.84 -6.00 -17.72
CA ALA A 32 19.60 -7.44 -17.73
C ALA A 32 20.22 -8.11 -16.49
N PRO A 33 19.52 -9.08 -15.88
CA PRO A 33 20.07 -9.86 -14.77
C PRO A 33 21.28 -10.68 -15.21
N ALA A 34 22.14 -11.04 -14.26
CA ALA A 34 23.22 -11.98 -14.47
C ALA A 34 22.69 -13.36 -14.91
N ALA A 35 23.59 -14.17 -15.49
CA ALA A 35 23.22 -15.54 -15.89
C ALA A 35 22.69 -16.35 -14.69
N PRO A 36 21.79 -17.33 -14.90
CA PRO A 36 21.34 -18.23 -13.85
C PRO A 36 22.51 -18.90 -13.11
N GLY A 37 22.45 -18.90 -11.77
CA GLY A 37 23.50 -19.49 -10.93
C GLY A 37 24.74 -18.61 -10.73
N ALA A 38 24.77 -17.37 -11.27
CA ALA A 38 25.81 -16.41 -10.91
C ALA A 38 25.71 -16.07 -9.42
N LYS A 39 26.86 -16.12 -8.72
CA LYS A 39 26.90 -15.84 -7.28
C LYS A 39 26.70 -14.35 -7.04
N ALA A 40 25.60 -13.99 -6.38
CA ALA A 40 25.35 -12.64 -5.94
C ALA A 40 26.22 -12.32 -4.70
N SER A 41 26.79 -11.12 -4.65
CA SER A 41 27.58 -10.65 -3.52
C SER A 41 27.61 -9.13 -3.46
N GLY A 42 28.01 -8.58 -2.32
CA GLY A 42 28.21 -7.15 -2.13
C GLY A 42 27.33 -6.54 -1.05
N ALA A 43 27.45 -5.24 -0.88
CA ALA A 43 26.64 -4.49 0.09
C ALA A 43 25.32 -4.03 -0.55
N VAL A 44 24.24 -4.11 0.23
CA VAL A 44 22.88 -3.70 -0.14
C VAL A 44 22.33 -2.82 0.97
N GLU A 45 21.83 -1.64 0.64
CA GLU A 45 21.06 -0.79 1.55
C GLU A 45 19.57 -0.93 1.27
N LEU A 46 18.79 -1.24 2.32
CA LEU A 46 17.33 -1.34 2.28
C LEU A 46 16.69 -0.26 3.15
N TRP A 47 15.84 0.56 2.55
CA TRP A 47 15.00 1.50 3.27
C TRP A 47 13.59 0.97 3.44
N ASN A 48 13.01 1.16 4.64
CA ASN A 48 11.65 0.78 4.97
C ASN A 48 11.03 1.77 5.97
N PHE A 49 9.72 1.70 6.13
CA PHE A 49 8.95 2.58 7.02
C PHE A 49 8.82 2.05 8.46
N TYR A 50 9.22 0.82 8.74
CA TYR A 50 9.06 0.21 10.07
C TYR A 50 9.88 0.94 11.13
N THR A 51 9.27 1.05 12.33
CA THR A 51 9.91 1.60 13.53
C THR A 51 9.72 0.63 14.72
N ASP A 52 10.41 0.89 15.81
CA ASP A 52 10.22 0.22 17.10
C ASP A 52 10.16 -1.32 17.00
N ARG A 53 9.07 -1.93 17.45
CA ARG A 53 8.86 -3.39 17.44
C ARG A 53 8.89 -3.96 16.02
N GLU A 54 8.28 -3.28 15.07
CA GLU A 54 8.18 -3.75 13.69
C GLU A 54 9.56 -3.78 13.01
N ALA A 55 10.38 -2.76 13.25
CA ALA A 55 11.77 -2.72 12.77
C ALA A 55 12.57 -3.92 13.33
N GLN A 56 12.41 -4.25 14.61
CA GLN A 56 13.10 -5.40 15.24
C GLN A 56 12.69 -6.72 14.60
N VAL A 57 11.39 -6.91 14.31
CA VAL A 57 10.89 -8.11 13.62
C VAL A 57 11.51 -8.20 12.22
N PHE A 58 11.44 -7.13 11.44
CA PHE A 58 11.96 -7.09 10.08
C PHE A 58 13.47 -7.35 10.03
N GLU A 59 14.24 -6.68 10.88
CA GLU A 59 15.68 -6.89 11.00
C GLU A 59 16.04 -8.32 11.40
N SER A 60 15.21 -8.98 12.22
CA SER A 60 15.45 -10.38 12.60
C SER A 60 15.34 -11.34 11.40
N VAL A 61 14.45 -11.03 10.43
CA VAL A 61 14.31 -11.80 9.18
C VAL A 61 15.47 -11.51 8.23
N VAL A 62 15.90 -10.25 8.14
CA VAL A 62 17.10 -9.90 7.37
C VAL A 62 18.37 -10.57 7.91
N LYS A 63 18.49 -10.73 9.23
CA LYS A 63 19.60 -11.50 9.84
C LYS A 63 19.58 -12.98 9.44
N ASP A 64 18.41 -13.60 9.35
CA ASP A 64 18.30 -14.99 8.86
C ASP A 64 18.76 -15.10 7.38
N PHE A 65 18.38 -14.12 6.56
CA PHE A 65 18.87 -14.02 5.19
C PHE A 65 20.40 -13.93 5.15
N GLN A 66 21.01 -13.03 5.91
CA GLN A 66 22.46 -12.85 5.93
C GLN A 66 23.20 -14.10 6.41
N ALA A 67 22.62 -14.86 7.34
CA ALA A 67 23.19 -16.12 7.81
C ALA A 67 23.26 -17.18 6.68
N SER A 68 22.29 -17.18 5.77
CA SER A 68 22.27 -18.08 4.59
C SER A 68 23.00 -17.51 3.36
N HIS A 69 23.25 -16.20 3.34
CA HIS A 69 23.90 -15.47 2.23
C HIS A 69 25.09 -14.62 2.74
N PRO A 70 26.16 -15.25 3.26
CA PRO A 70 27.25 -14.54 3.94
C PRO A 70 28.04 -13.59 3.03
N ASP A 71 27.93 -13.73 1.71
CA ASP A 71 28.57 -12.84 0.74
C ASP A 71 27.77 -11.57 0.45
N ILE A 72 26.54 -11.44 1.00
CA ILE A 72 25.69 -10.26 0.87
C ILE A 72 25.57 -9.58 2.23
N GLN A 73 26.01 -8.33 2.31
CA GLN A 73 25.89 -7.52 3.52
C GLN A 73 24.70 -6.57 3.39
N VAL A 74 23.75 -6.64 4.31
CA VAL A 74 22.55 -5.81 4.27
C VAL A 74 22.58 -4.76 5.38
N THR A 75 22.43 -3.50 5.00
CA THR A 75 22.17 -2.39 5.93
C THR A 75 20.69 -2.04 5.85
N VAL A 76 19.98 -2.14 6.96
CA VAL A 76 18.55 -1.76 7.05
C VAL A 76 18.43 -0.36 7.65
N LYS A 77 17.63 0.50 7.02
CA LYS A 77 17.32 1.83 7.48
C LYS A 77 15.80 1.97 7.61
N GLY A 78 15.30 1.92 8.84
CA GLY A 78 13.89 2.07 9.17
C GLY A 78 13.43 3.53 9.23
N GLY A 79 12.11 3.74 9.35
CA GLY A 79 11.51 5.06 9.50
C GLY A 79 11.64 5.96 8.27
N GLN A 80 11.78 5.39 7.09
CA GLN A 80 11.89 6.11 5.81
C GLN A 80 10.54 6.07 5.10
N ASP A 81 9.97 7.24 4.83
CA ASP A 81 8.74 7.35 4.06
C ASP A 81 8.98 7.34 2.53
N ASP A 82 7.89 7.15 1.77
CA ASP A 82 7.94 7.09 0.31
C ASP A 82 8.39 8.41 -0.34
N GLU A 83 8.12 9.54 0.29
CA GLU A 83 8.54 10.85 -0.22
C GLU A 83 10.04 11.02 -0.07
N GLN A 84 10.60 10.66 1.07
CA GLN A 84 12.06 10.66 1.31
C GLN A 84 12.77 9.73 0.33
N MET A 85 12.25 8.50 0.18
CA MET A 85 12.78 7.52 -0.77
C MET A 85 12.70 8.03 -2.20
N GLY A 86 11.55 8.57 -2.61
CA GLY A 86 11.36 9.12 -3.95
C GLY A 86 12.31 10.27 -4.27
N ARG A 87 12.55 11.20 -3.32
CA ARG A 87 13.53 12.28 -3.46
C ARG A 87 14.94 11.74 -3.63
N ALA A 88 15.35 10.80 -2.79
CA ALA A 88 16.70 10.21 -2.85
C ALA A 88 16.92 9.42 -4.15
N VAL A 89 15.96 8.60 -4.59
CA VAL A 89 16.02 7.86 -5.86
C VAL A 89 16.08 8.83 -7.05
N SER A 90 15.34 9.94 -6.99
CA SER A 90 15.36 10.97 -8.04
C SER A 90 16.70 11.68 -8.14
N ALA A 91 17.37 11.90 -7.01
CA ALA A 91 18.72 12.47 -6.94
C ALA A 91 19.83 11.47 -7.33
N GLY A 92 19.53 10.17 -7.49
CA GLY A 92 20.54 9.13 -7.72
C GLY A 92 21.27 8.65 -6.46
N GLU A 93 20.78 9.03 -5.28
CA GLU A 93 21.33 8.76 -3.96
C GLU A 93 20.42 7.81 -3.13
N GLY A 94 19.45 7.17 -3.80
CA GLY A 94 18.51 6.27 -3.14
C GLY A 94 19.15 4.94 -2.73
N PRO A 95 18.45 4.15 -1.87
CA PRO A 95 18.88 2.82 -1.45
C PRO A 95 18.91 1.84 -2.64
N ASP A 96 19.50 0.65 -2.43
CA ASP A 96 19.38 -0.45 -3.39
C ASP A 96 17.95 -1.00 -3.43
N ILE A 97 17.31 -1.11 -2.27
CA ILE A 97 15.95 -1.66 -2.11
C ILE A 97 15.08 -0.67 -1.37
N GLY A 98 13.87 -0.46 -1.88
CA GLY A 98 12.80 0.28 -1.21
C GLY A 98 11.64 -0.65 -0.85
N LEU A 99 11.18 -0.57 0.40
CA LEU A 99 9.98 -1.22 0.90
C LEU A 99 8.98 -0.13 1.30
N SER A 100 7.80 -0.15 0.70
CA SER A 100 6.72 0.81 0.90
C SER A 100 5.45 0.13 1.40
N TYR A 101 4.65 0.83 2.19
CA TYR A 101 3.29 0.42 2.56
C TYR A 101 2.22 0.87 1.55
N ASP A 102 2.59 1.72 0.58
CA ASP A 102 1.65 2.29 -0.39
C ASP A 102 1.77 1.61 -1.75
N THR A 103 0.82 0.73 -2.07
CA THR A 103 0.74 0.06 -3.38
C THR A 103 0.45 1.03 -4.53
N LEU A 104 -0.04 2.23 -4.26
CA LEU A 104 -0.36 3.23 -5.29
C LEU A 104 0.89 3.86 -5.91
N VAL A 105 2.05 3.79 -5.23
CA VAL A 105 3.31 4.28 -5.82
C VAL A 105 3.81 3.40 -6.98
N VAL A 106 3.30 2.17 -7.12
CA VAL A 106 3.75 1.19 -8.12
C VAL A 106 3.65 1.73 -9.54
N GLY A 107 2.50 2.29 -9.91
CA GLY A 107 2.30 2.78 -11.28
C GLY A 107 3.30 3.85 -11.68
N ASN A 108 3.49 4.87 -10.84
CA ASN A 108 4.48 5.92 -11.09
C ASN A 108 5.92 5.39 -11.06
N SER A 109 6.23 4.51 -10.11
CA SER A 109 7.58 3.93 -9.99
C SER A 109 7.96 3.05 -11.17
N CYS A 110 7.03 2.24 -11.68
CA CYS A 110 7.23 1.45 -12.89
C CYS A 110 7.40 2.33 -14.14
N ARG A 111 6.52 3.34 -14.29
CA ARG A 111 6.53 4.25 -15.44
C ARG A 111 7.81 5.07 -15.52
N THR A 112 8.26 5.64 -14.41
CA THR A 112 9.46 6.48 -14.34
C THR A 112 10.77 5.69 -14.25
N GLY A 113 10.69 4.37 -14.03
CA GLY A 113 11.84 3.52 -13.78
C GLY A 113 12.51 3.82 -12.44
N ALA A 114 11.80 4.43 -11.47
CA ALA A 114 12.30 4.62 -10.12
C ALA A 114 12.59 3.28 -9.45
N PHE A 115 11.72 2.29 -9.69
CA PHE A 115 12.02 0.88 -9.46
C PHE A 115 12.32 0.18 -10.79
N ARG A 116 13.27 -0.76 -10.76
CA ARG A 116 13.67 -1.58 -11.91
C ARG A 116 12.57 -2.57 -12.26
N ASP A 117 12.46 -2.91 -13.55
CA ASP A 117 11.65 -4.04 -13.97
C ASP A 117 12.24 -5.36 -13.43
N LEU A 118 11.49 -6.06 -12.61
CA LEU A 118 11.87 -7.33 -11.99
C LEU A 118 11.48 -8.53 -12.88
N THR A 119 10.73 -8.33 -13.95
CA THR A 119 10.27 -9.41 -14.85
C THR A 119 11.41 -10.30 -15.32
N PRO A 120 12.60 -9.76 -15.73
CA PRO A 120 13.71 -10.61 -16.16
C PRO A 120 14.28 -11.49 -15.04
N TYR A 121 14.31 -10.99 -13.79
CA TYR A 121 14.77 -11.74 -12.62
C TYR A 121 13.78 -12.86 -12.26
N ILE A 122 12.49 -12.54 -12.27
CA ILE A 122 11.39 -13.48 -12.01
C ILE A 122 11.44 -14.65 -13.02
N GLN A 123 11.63 -14.34 -14.30
CA GLN A 123 11.73 -15.34 -15.37
C GLN A 123 12.98 -16.20 -15.24
N ARG A 124 14.14 -15.57 -14.98
CA ARG A 124 15.42 -16.27 -14.80
C ARG A 124 15.35 -17.31 -13.68
N ASP A 125 14.76 -16.91 -12.54
CA ASP A 125 14.72 -17.75 -11.33
C ASP A 125 13.44 -18.62 -11.25
N ASN A 126 12.62 -18.62 -12.31
CA ASN A 126 11.38 -19.40 -12.43
C ASN A 126 10.43 -19.20 -11.23
N ILE A 127 10.26 -17.94 -10.79
CA ILE A 127 9.35 -17.63 -9.70
C ILE A 127 7.90 -17.86 -10.15
N ASP A 128 7.22 -18.77 -9.46
CA ASP A 128 5.81 -19.08 -9.74
C ASP A 128 4.89 -18.02 -9.11
N LEU A 129 4.53 -17.03 -9.90
CA LEU A 129 3.61 -15.97 -9.49
C LEU A 129 2.18 -16.47 -9.19
N ASN A 130 1.80 -17.69 -9.60
CA ASN A 130 0.48 -18.24 -9.28
C ASN A 130 0.34 -18.64 -7.80
N LYS A 131 1.45 -18.75 -7.09
CA LYS A 131 1.46 -18.87 -5.63
C LYS A 131 1.03 -17.60 -4.91
N ILE A 132 0.97 -16.46 -5.60
CA ILE A 132 0.51 -15.19 -5.06
C ILE A 132 -0.95 -14.98 -5.51
N PRO A 133 -1.91 -14.70 -4.61
CA PRO A 133 -3.29 -14.41 -4.97
C PRO A 133 -3.41 -13.35 -6.06
N ALA A 134 -4.34 -13.53 -7.00
CA ALA A 134 -4.46 -12.65 -8.17
C ALA A 134 -4.62 -11.16 -7.81
N THR A 135 -5.41 -10.87 -6.77
CA THR A 135 -5.62 -9.51 -6.27
C THR A 135 -4.33 -8.87 -5.76
N VAL A 136 -3.49 -9.66 -5.07
CA VAL A 136 -2.17 -9.23 -4.56
C VAL A 136 -1.21 -9.00 -5.72
N ARG A 137 -1.22 -9.86 -6.74
CA ARG A 137 -0.39 -9.68 -7.94
C ARG A 137 -0.74 -8.41 -8.70
N ALA A 138 -2.03 -8.07 -8.76
CA ALA A 138 -2.53 -6.97 -9.58
C ALA A 138 -1.95 -5.61 -9.18
N TYR A 139 -1.75 -5.36 -7.89
CA TYR A 139 -1.20 -4.08 -7.43
C TYR A 139 0.33 -3.99 -7.48
N THR A 140 1.04 -5.05 -7.91
CA THR A 140 2.51 -5.06 -7.98
C THR A 140 3.08 -4.89 -9.39
N GLU A 141 2.23 -4.61 -10.37
CA GLU A 141 2.64 -4.37 -11.76
C GLU A 141 1.89 -3.18 -12.36
N TYR A 142 2.48 -2.58 -13.37
CA TYR A 142 1.86 -1.51 -14.16
C TYR A 142 2.34 -1.59 -15.61
N ASP A 143 1.40 -1.47 -16.56
CA ASP A 143 1.67 -1.48 -18.00
C ASP A 143 2.53 -2.69 -18.44
N GLY A 144 2.17 -3.88 -17.95
CA GLY A 144 2.85 -5.15 -18.26
C GLY A 144 4.25 -5.31 -17.66
N LYS A 145 4.70 -4.38 -16.80
CA LYS A 145 5.98 -4.46 -16.09
C LYS A 145 5.73 -4.71 -14.61
N ARG A 146 6.49 -5.64 -14.05
CA ARG A 146 6.49 -5.91 -12.61
C ARG A 146 7.73 -5.30 -12.00
N CYS A 147 7.61 -4.12 -11.42
CA CYS A 147 8.75 -3.43 -10.80
C CYS A 147 8.77 -3.57 -9.28
N THR A 148 7.78 -4.24 -8.71
CA THR A 148 7.73 -4.59 -7.29
C THR A 148 7.26 -6.02 -7.08
N MET A 149 7.60 -6.59 -5.93
CA MET A 149 7.03 -7.82 -5.41
C MET A 149 6.23 -7.51 -4.13
N PRO A 150 5.18 -8.28 -3.81
CA PRO A 150 4.44 -8.09 -2.57
C PRO A 150 5.20 -8.75 -1.42
N ALA A 151 5.53 -7.98 -0.39
CA ALA A 151 6.17 -8.51 0.82
C ALA A 151 5.14 -9.06 1.80
N LEU A 152 4.12 -8.26 2.13
CA LEU A 152 2.99 -8.63 2.98
C LEU A 152 1.71 -8.04 2.41
N THR A 153 0.58 -8.60 2.79
CA THR A 153 -0.75 -8.13 2.37
C THR A 153 -1.47 -7.51 3.56
N ASP A 154 -2.11 -6.37 3.32
CA ASP A 154 -2.99 -5.73 4.27
C ASP A 154 -4.44 -5.90 3.84
N THR A 155 -5.28 -6.25 4.79
CA THR A 155 -6.72 -6.33 4.65
C THR A 155 -7.40 -5.59 5.79
N TYR A 156 -8.59 -5.08 5.58
CA TYR A 156 -9.25 -4.22 6.54
C TYR A 156 -10.58 -4.83 6.99
N GLY A 157 -10.85 -4.71 8.28
CA GLY A 157 -12.05 -5.24 8.89
C GLY A 157 -12.61 -4.32 9.98
N LEU A 158 -13.75 -4.71 10.52
CA LEU A 158 -14.39 -4.07 11.65
C LEU A 158 -13.85 -4.66 12.95
N TYR A 159 -13.24 -3.86 13.78
CA TYR A 159 -12.94 -4.18 15.17
C TYR A 159 -14.10 -3.76 16.06
N TYR A 160 -14.42 -4.56 17.05
CA TYR A 160 -15.48 -4.24 18.00
C TYR A 160 -15.09 -4.59 19.45
N ASN A 161 -15.43 -3.71 20.37
CA ASN A 161 -15.23 -3.93 21.82
C ASN A 161 -16.33 -4.83 22.36
N LYS A 162 -15.98 -6.07 22.76
CA LYS A 162 -16.93 -7.08 23.25
C LYS A 162 -17.70 -6.64 24.49
N ALA A 163 -17.04 -5.93 25.40
CA ALA A 163 -17.70 -5.44 26.62
C ALA A 163 -18.77 -4.37 26.30
N MET A 164 -18.52 -3.52 25.30
CA MET A 164 -19.48 -2.50 24.88
C MET A 164 -20.62 -3.08 24.05
N LEU A 165 -20.35 -4.06 23.19
CA LEU A 165 -21.40 -4.76 22.45
C LEU A 165 -22.31 -5.58 23.36
N GLY A 166 -21.77 -6.16 24.44
CA GLY A 166 -22.49 -7.07 25.31
C GLY A 166 -22.90 -8.35 24.56
N SER A 167 -24.18 -8.70 24.60
CA SER A 167 -24.74 -9.87 23.89
C SER A 167 -25.04 -9.65 22.41
N ARG A 168 -24.82 -8.44 21.87
CA ARG A 168 -25.11 -8.10 20.47
C ARG A 168 -24.06 -8.70 19.55
N THR A 169 -24.48 -9.07 18.35
CA THR A 169 -23.58 -9.55 17.30
C THR A 169 -22.96 -8.39 16.54
N PRO A 170 -21.73 -8.54 15.98
CA PRO A 170 -21.19 -7.54 15.07
C PRO A 170 -22.09 -7.36 13.85
N PRO A 171 -22.25 -6.12 13.34
CA PRO A 171 -23.13 -5.81 12.24
C PRO A 171 -22.61 -6.38 10.92
N LYS A 172 -23.52 -6.81 10.04
CA LYS A 172 -23.21 -7.31 8.69
C LYS A 172 -23.67 -6.36 7.59
N THR A 173 -24.63 -5.51 7.89
CA THR A 173 -25.17 -4.53 6.95
C THR A 173 -25.00 -3.10 7.47
N TRP A 174 -25.13 -2.13 6.57
CA TRP A 174 -25.02 -0.72 6.93
C TRP A 174 -26.12 -0.24 7.86
N SER A 175 -27.35 -0.74 7.70
CA SER A 175 -28.42 -0.42 8.64
C SER A 175 -28.13 -0.97 10.04
N GLU A 176 -27.62 -2.20 10.15
CA GLU A 176 -27.20 -2.80 11.42
C GLU A 176 -26.04 -2.01 12.05
N LEU A 177 -25.01 -1.63 11.27
CA LEU A 177 -23.89 -0.81 11.76
C LEU A 177 -24.39 0.54 12.29
N THR A 178 -25.22 1.21 11.49
CA THR A 178 -25.72 2.54 11.84
C THR A 178 -26.58 2.48 13.11
N GLN A 179 -27.48 1.49 13.23
CA GLN A 179 -28.32 1.34 14.40
C GLN A 179 -27.50 0.98 15.65
N LEU A 180 -26.58 0.01 15.53
CA LEU A 180 -25.73 -0.41 16.64
C LEU A 180 -24.82 0.73 17.12
N ALA A 181 -24.27 1.52 16.18
CA ALA A 181 -23.46 2.68 16.52
C ALA A 181 -24.26 3.75 17.24
N LYS A 182 -25.50 4.02 16.81
CA LYS A 182 -26.43 4.94 17.50
C LYS A 182 -26.71 4.48 18.94
N ASP A 183 -27.00 3.20 19.12
CA ASP A 183 -27.30 2.61 20.43
C ASP A 183 -26.11 2.65 21.42
N LEU A 184 -24.89 2.53 20.89
CA LEU A 184 -23.66 2.54 21.70
C LEU A 184 -23.12 3.95 21.94
N THR A 185 -23.59 4.95 21.21
CA THR A 185 -23.13 6.33 21.37
C THR A 185 -23.64 6.92 22.68
N LYS A 186 -22.71 7.48 23.46
CA LYS A 186 -23.02 8.22 24.69
C LYS A 186 -22.76 9.70 24.48
N ARG A 187 -23.70 10.52 24.94
CA ARG A 187 -23.60 11.98 24.91
C ARG A 187 -23.73 12.55 26.32
N SER A 188 -23.04 13.66 26.55
CA SER A 188 -23.22 14.46 27.75
C SER A 188 -24.61 15.13 27.76
N PRO A 189 -25.02 15.69 28.90
CA PRO A 189 -26.24 16.51 28.97
C PRO A 189 -26.23 17.73 28.02
N SER A 190 -25.06 18.23 27.66
CA SER A 190 -24.87 19.28 26.65
C SER A 190 -24.94 18.79 25.18
N GLY A 191 -25.06 17.49 24.96
CA GLY A 191 -25.14 16.87 23.64
C GLY A 191 -23.78 16.52 23.01
N GLU A 192 -22.68 16.77 23.72
CA GLU A 192 -21.33 16.42 23.24
C GLU A 192 -21.11 14.90 23.25
N ILE A 193 -20.38 14.39 22.27
CA ILE A 193 -20.08 12.96 22.18
C ILE A 193 -19.01 12.62 23.23
N GLU A 194 -19.31 11.70 24.16
CA GLU A 194 -18.37 11.16 25.13
C GLU A 194 -17.80 9.81 24.70
N VAL A 195 -18.62 9.00 24.02
CA VAL A 195 -18.27 7.72 23.40
C VAL A 195 -19.01 7.63 22.08
N ALA A 196 -18.31 7.33 21.01
CA ALA A 196 -18.94 7.05 19.72
C ALA A 196 -19.09 5.54 19.52
N GLY A 197 -20.26 5.10 19.05
CA GLY A 197 -20.45 3.70 18.65
C GLY A 197 -19.59 3.34 17.45
N PHE A 198 -19.47 4.27 16.49
CA PHE A 198 -18.59 4.23 15.32
C PHE A 198 -18.38 5.67 14.85
N VAL A 199 -17.20 5.99 14.34
CA VAL A 199 -16.90 7.32 13.76
C VAL A 199 -16.98 7.23 12.25
N PRO A 200 -18.03 7.77 11.59
CA PRO A 200 -18.21 7.66 10.15
C PRO A 200 -17.40 8.68 9.34
N LEU A 201 -16.56 9.51 9.96
CA LEU A 201 -15.74 10.50 9.25
C LEU A 201 -14.67 9.80 8.41
N MET A 202 -14.67 10.07 7.11
CA MET A 202 -13.55 9.74 6.25
C MET A 202 -12.32 10.55 6.68
N GLY A 203 -11.18 9.87 6.78
CA GLY A 203 -9.95 10.42 7.32
C GLY A 203 -9.76 10.20 8.83
N PHE A 204 -10.71 9.54 9.51
CA PHE A 204 -10.51 9.08 10.87
C PHE A 204 -9.86 7.71 10.86
N TYR A 205 -8.58 7.64 11.25
CA TYR A 205 -7.77 6.42 11.19
C TYR A 205 -7.89 5.75 9.79
N GLU A 206 -8.17 4.45 9.77
CA GLU A 206 -8.32 3.69 8.54
C GLU A 206 -9.70 3.85 7.85
N ASN A 207 -10.56 4.74 8.32
CA ASN A 207 -11.83 5.00 7.67
C ASN A 207 -11.65 5.83 6.39
N GLN A 208 -11.41 5.13 5.28
CA GLN A 208 -11.17 5.68 3.95
C GLN A 208 -12.20 5.13 2.96
N PRO A 209 -12.55 5.88 1.89
CA PRO A 209 -13.49 5.39 0.88
C PRO A 209 -13.12 4.03 0.27
N SER A 210 -11.82 3.81 0.05
CA SER A 210 -11.31 2.55 -0.53
C SER A 210 -11.70 1.31 0.26
N ARG A 211 -11.84 1.41 1.59
CA ARG A 211 -12.20 0.27 2.44
C ARG A 211 -13.59 -0.26 2.15
N PHE A 212 -14.50 0.60 1.68
CA PHE A 212 -15.89 0.26 1.37
C PHE A 212 -16.12 -0.15 -0.09
N GLY A 213 -15.17 0.17 -0.99
CA GLY A 213 -15.29 -0.09 -2.42
C GLY A 213 -15.71 -1.52 -2.77
N PRO A 214 -15.08 -2.58 -2.25
CA PRO A 214 -15.48 -3.97 -2.53
C PRO A 214 -16.90 -4.31 -2.09
N GLY A 215 -17.33 -3.82 -0.92
CA GLY A 215 -18.68 -4.04 -0.40
C GLY A 215 -19.79 -3.46 -1.29
N VAL A 216 -19.53 -2.36 -1.96
CA VAL A 216 -20.45 -1.69 -2.89
C VAL A 216 -20.19 -2.07 -4.36
N GLU A 217 -19.17 -2.90 -4.65
CA GLU A 217 -18.74 -3.27 -6.00
C GLU A 217 -18.38 -2.04 -6.85
N ALA A 218 -17.83 -1.01 -6.21
CA ALA A 218 -17.51 0.25 -6.87
C ALA A 218 -16.28 0.13 -7.77
N LYS A 219 -16.34 0.80 -8.92
CA LYS A 219 -15.24 0.89 -9.87
C LYS A 219 -14.50 2.20 -9.71
N TRP A 220 -13.20 2.13 -9.70
CA TRP A 220 -12.33 3.30 -9.68
C TRP A 220 -12.13 3.89 -11.06
N LEU A 221 -11.87 3.02 -12.03
CA LEU A 221 -11.55 3.38 -13.41
C LEU A 221 -12.43 2.61 -14.39
N ASN A 222 -12.70 3.23 -15.53
CA ASN A 222 -13.27 2.60 -16.70
C ASN A 222 -12.20 1.75 -17.43
N PRO A 223 -12.60 0.85 -18.34
CA PRO A 223 -11.64 0.04 -19.10
C PRO A 223 -10.63 0.85 -19.95
N ASP A 224 -10.94 2.09 -20.28
CA ASP A 224 -10.07 3.02 -21.01
C ASP A 224 -9.13 3.83 -20.07
N GLY A 225 -9.16 3.54 -18.77
CA GLY A 225 -8.34 4.20 -17.76
C GLY A 225 -8.91 5.53 -17.24
N THR A 226 -10.04 6.01 -17.74
CA THR A 226 -10.70 7.21 -17.23
C THR A 226 -11.38 6.95 -15.88
N SER A 227 -11.63 8.00 -15.11
CA SER A 227 -12.30 7.88 -13.81
C SER A 227 -13.72 7.34 -13.96
N ALA A 228 -14.08 6.38 -13.11
CA ALA A 228 -15.45 5.87 -12.99
C ALA A 228 -16.17 6.38 -11.73
N ILE A 229 -15.51 7.13 -10.87
CA ILE A 229 -15.99 7.49 -9.53
C ILE A 229 -17.34 8.22 -9.60
N GLY A 230 -17.49 9.18 -10.50
CA GLY A 230 -18.71 9.97 -10.64
C GLY A 230 -19.84 9.27 -11.38
N SER A 231 -19.54 8.23 -12.15
CA SER A 231 -20.55 7.46 -12.90
C SER A 231 -21.01 6.20 -12.16
N ASP A 232 -20.16 5.64 -11.30
CA ASP A 232 -20.42 4.38 -10.60
C ASP A 232 -21.48 4.52 -9.49
N PRO A 233 -22.54 3.70 -9.51
CA PRO A 233 -23.61 3.78 -8.51
C PRO A 233 -23.16 3.36 -7.11
N GLY A 234 -22.14 2.51 -6.98
CA GLY A 234 -21.62 2.04 -5.69
C GLY A 234 -21.01 3.20 -4.90
N TRP A 235 -20.23 4.08 -5.55
CA TRP A 235 -19.69 5.26 -4.88
C TRP A 235 -20.79 6.23 -4.44
N LYS A 236 -21.81 6.44 -5.26
CA LYS A 236 -22.94 7.29 -4.87
C LYS A 236 -23.68 6.71 -3.67
N GLN A 237 -23.93 5.39 -3.67
CA GLN A 237 -24.57 4.70 -2.56
C GLN A 237 -23.76 4.85 -1.27
N PHE A 238 -22.44 4.62 -1.33
CA PHE A 238 -21.54 4.79 -0.18
C PHE A 238 -21.55 6.22 0.37
N LEU A 239 -21.36 7.20 -0.51
CA LEU A 239 -21.29 8.61 -0.12
C LEU A 239 -22.59 9.12 0.49
N THR A 240 -23.73 8.67 -0.02
CA THR A 240 -25.04 9.02 0.52
C THR A 240 -25.22 8.46 1.93
N TRP A 241 -25.00 7.16 2.12
CA TRP A 241 -25.07 6.52 3.43
C TRP A 241 -24.11 7.14 4.45
N GLN A 242 -22.87 7.37 4.05
CA GLN A 242 -21.84 7.95 4.91
C GLN A 242 -22.24 9.36 5.36
N LYS A 243 -22.73 10.20 4.43
CA LYS A 243 -23.20 11.56 4.74
C LYS A 243 -24.38 11.56 5.71
N GLU A 244 -25.38 10.72 5.50
CA GLU A 244 -26.52 10.57 6.40
C GLU A 244 -26.07 10.16 7.81
N PHE A 245 -25.06 9.31 7.89
CA PHE A 245 -24.51 8.88 9.17
C PHE A 245 -23.70 10.00 9.87
N VAL A 246 -22.93 10.77 9.13
CA VAL A 246 -22.24 11.98 9.65
C VAL A 246 -23.27 13.01 10.13
N ASP A 247 -24.32 13.24 9.36
CA ASP A 247 -25.37 14.23 9.70
C ASP A 247 -26.12 13.85 10.98
N TRP A 248 -26.33 12.55 11.25
CA TRP A 248 -26.92 12.11 12.52
C TRP A 248 -26.10 12.49 13.73
N TYR A 249 -24.76 12.42 13.64
CA TYR A 249 -23.87 12.88 14.71
C TYR A 249 -23.78 14.40 14.78
N GLY A 250 -23.84 15.06 13.63
CA GLY A 250 -23.45 16.44 13.37
C GLY A 250 -21.96 16.53 13.08
N TYR A 251 -21.60 17.05 11.89
CA TYR A 251 -20.21 17.12 11.44
C TYR A 251 -19.29 17.82 12.46
N ASP A 252 -19.69 19.00 12.95
CA ASP A 252 -18.90 19.77 13.90
C ASP A 252 -18.74 19.05 15.25
N ASN A 253 -19.77 18.33 15.70
CA ASN A 253 -19.70 17.50 16.91
C ASN A 253 -18.70 16.37 16.77
N LEU A 254 -18.70 15.70 15.58
CA LEU A 254 -17.71 14.66 15.29
C LEU A 254 -16.29 15.24 15.22
N GLN A 255 -16.09 16.37 14.55
CA GLN A 255 -14.78 17.01 14.46
C GLN A 255 -14.25 17.39 15.86
N LYS A 256 -15.12 17.96 16.72
CA LYS A 256 -14.75 18.28 18.10
C LYS A 256 -14.37 17.04 18.89
N PHE A 257 -15.13 15.95 18.73
CA PHE A 257 -14.85 14.69 19.39
C PHE A 257 -13.53 14.09 18.94
N VAL A 258 -13.31 13.98 17.63
CA VAL A 258 -12.09 13.41 17.04
C VAL A 258 -10.84 14.20 17.40
N ALA A 259 -10.92 15.53 17.46
CA ALA A 259 -9.80 16.38 17.85
C ALA A 259 -9.27 16.11 19.27
N GLY A 260 -10.09 15.50 20.12
CA GLY A 260 -9.70 15.11 21.48
C GLY A 260 -9.20 13.68 21.64
N LEU A 261 -9.09 12.92 20.53
CA LEU A 261 -8.69 11.52 20.54
C LEU A 261 -7.18 11.35 20.30
N GLY A 262 -6.63 10.24 20.74
CA GLY A 262 -5.23 9.88 20.53
C GLY A 262 -4.92 9.53 19.07
N GLN A 263 -3.63 9.46 18.78
CA GLN A 263 -3.14 9.08 17.45
C GLN A 263 -3.40 7.59 17.19
N GLU A 264 -3.55 7.22 15.92
CA GLU A 264 -3.89 5.87 15.51
C GLU A 264 -2.97 4.80 16.09
N PHE A 265 -1.67 4.96 15.94
CA PHE A 265 -0.66 3.95 16.35
C PHE A 265 -0.14 4.16 17.79
N SER A 266 -0.76 5.03 18.59
CA SER A 266 -0.40 5.27 19.99
C SER A 266 -1.22 4.40 20.94
N ALA A 267 -0.74 4.28 22.19
CA ALA A 267 -1.48 3.63 23.26
C ALA A 267 -2.82 4.34 23.59
N ASP A 268 -2.94 5.63 23.21
CA ASP A 268 -4.15 6.44 23.39
C ASP A 268 -5.15 6.28 22.24
N ASN A 269 -4.96 5.32 21.34
CA ASN A 269 -5.91 5.02 20.28
C ASN A 269 -7.35 4.93 20.82
N ALA A 270 -8.29 5.56 20.14
CA ALA A 270 -9.67 5.73 20.61
C ALA A 270 -10.40 4.40 20.84
N PHE A 271 -10.13 3.38 20.05
CA PHE A 271 -10.69 2.05 20.24
C PHE A 271 -10.07 1.37 21.48
N GLN A 272 -8.75 1.48 21.65
CA GLN A 272 -8.01 0.90 22.80
C GLN A 272 -8.47 1.50 24.13
N THR A 273 -8.77 2.80 24.14
CA THR A 273 -9.21 3.52 25.34
C THR A 273 -10.73 3.48 25.56
N GLY A 274 -11.48 2.79 24.68
CA GLY A 274 -12.94 2.66 24.81
C GLY A 274 -13.71 3.94 24.50
N LYS A 275 -13.09 4.91 23.81
CA LYS A 275 -13.78 6.11 23.30
C LYS A 275 -14.60 5.82 22.03
N VAL A 276 -14.25 4.75 21.30
CA VAL A 276 -14.95 4.26 20.12
C VAL A 276 -15.26 2.78 20.30
N ALA A 277 -16.52 2.37 20.12
CA ALA A 277 -16.94 0.99 20.35
C ALA A 277 -16.62 0.07 19.17
N MET A 278 -16.68 0.58 17.95
CA MET A 278 -16.37 -0.12 16.69
C MET A 278 -15.49 0.76 15.83
N ASN A 279 -14.44 0.18 15.23
CA ASN A 279 -13.48 0.89 14.40
C ASN A 279 -13.09 0.07 13.16
N ILE A 280 -12.77 0.73 12.06
CA ILE A 280 -12.11 0.10 10.90
C ILE A 280 -10.62 0.11 11.17
N ASP A 281 -9.99 -1.04 10.96
CA ASP A 281 -8.52 -1.13 11.07
C ASP A 281 -7.98 -2.31 10.25
N GLY A 282 -6.67 -2.30 9.98
CA GLY A 282 -5.97 -3.42 9.37
C GLY A 282 -5.71 -4.56 10.35
N GLU A 283 -5.31 -5.71 9.82
CA GLU A 283 -4.98 -6.89 10.61
C GLU A 283 -3.79 -6.67 11.57
N PHE A 284 -2.87 -5.77 11.21
CA PHE A 284 -1.73 -5.36 12.03
C PHE A 284 -2.16 -4.82 13.41
N ARG A 285 -3.38 -4.24 13.52
CA ARG A 285 -3.94 -3.77 14.80
C ARG A 285 -4.00 -4.87 15.86
N VAL A 286 -4.13 -6.13 15.46
CA VAL A 286 -4.09 -7.27 16.40
C VAL A 286 -2.80 -7.28 17.21
N ALA A 287 -1.64 -6.96 16.60
CA ALA A 287 -0.37 -6.85 17.32
C ALA A 287 -0.37 -5.66 18.28
N PHE A 288 -0.78 -4.49 17.81
CA PHE A 288 -0.86 -3.29 18.66
C PHE A 288 -1.76 -3.49 19.87
N LEU A 289 -2.92 -4.13 19.69
CA LEU A 289 -3.84 -4.41 20.79
C LEU A 289 -3.24 -5.38 21.82
N LYS A 290 -2.48 -6.38 21.40
CA LYS A 290 -1.78 -7.29 22.29
C LYS A 290 -0.71 -6.57 23.11
N ASP A 291 0.00 -5.64 22.51
CA ASP A 291 1.09 -4.92 23.15
C ASP A 291 0.59 -3.76 24.03
N GLN A 292 -0.36 -2.96 23.54
CA GLN A 292 -0.75 -1.69 24.14
C GLN A 292 -2.04 -1.79 24.99
N ALA A 293 -2.92 -2.75 24.69
CA ALA A 293 -4.20 -2.94 25.39
C ALA A 293 -4.50 -4.42 25.69
N PRO A 294 -3.59 -5.16 26.37
CA PRO A 294 -3.69 -6.63 26.53
C PRO A 294 -4.95 -7.11 27.26
N ASN A 295 -5.60 -6.23 28.00
CA ASN A 295 -6.84 -6.55 28.72
C ASN A 295 -8.12 -6.24 27.92
N LEU A 296 -8.00 -5.61 26.76
CA LEU A 296 -9.14 -5.28 25.93
C LEU A 296 -9.74 -6.53 25.29
N GLN A 297 -11.01 -6.81 25.63
CA GLN A 297 -11.76 -7.89 25.00
C GLN A 297 -12.36 -7.39 23.69
N PHE A 298 -11.75 -7.76 22.57
CA PHE A 298 -12.18 -7.35 21.23
C PHE A 298 -12.49 -8.54 20.33
N GLY A 299 -13.14 -8.27 19.22
CA GLY A 299 -13.32 -9.18 18.11
C GLY A 299 -13.19 -8.43 16.80
N THR A 300 -13.09 -9.19 15.72
CA THR A 300 -13.00 -8.70 14.35
C THR A 300 -14.12 -9.31 13.51
N ALA A 301 -14.52 -8.59 12.47
CA ALA A 301 -15.51 -9.04 11.48
C ALA A 301 -15.19 -8.37 10.14
N PRO A 302 -15.65 -8.90 8.99
CA PRO A 302 -15.64 -8.17 7.74
C PRO A 302 -16.41 -6.84 7.88
N LEU A 303 -16.07 -5.86 7.05
CA LEU A 303 -16.85 -4.61 7.01
C LEU A 303 -18.29 -4.88 6.57
N PRO A 304 -19.28 -4.22 7.20
CA PRO A 304 -20.66 -4.29 6.78
C PRO A 304 -20.86 -3.78 5.35
N THR A 305 -21.79 -4.36 4.64
CA THR A 305 -22.14 -4.03 3.26
C THR A 305 -23.52 -3.37 3.18
N PRO A 306 -23.91 -2.71 2.07
CA PRO A 306 -25.26 -2.26 1.89
C PRO A 306 -26.28 -3.39 2.08
N ASP A 307 -27.47 -3.07 2.58
CA ASP A 307 -28.53 -4.06 2.85
C ASP A 307 -28.96 -4.81 1.58
N ASP A 308 -29.00 -4.12 0.44
CA ASP A 308 -29.30 -4.69 -0.87
C ASP A 308 -28.11 -5.48 -1.49
N LYS A 309 -26.92 -5.40 -0.87
CA LYS A 309 -25.71 -6.11 -1.28
C LYS A 309 -25.16 -7.03 -0.18
N ALA A 310 -26.02 -7.56 0.67
CA ALA A 310 -25.63 -8.45 1.78
C ALA A 310 -24.81 -9.68 1.31
N ALA A 311 -24.96 -10.12 0.06
CA ALA A 311 -24.16 -11.19 -0.55
C ALA A 311 -22.68 -10.83 -0.75
N ASN A 312 -22.29 -9.57 -0.58
CA ASN A 312 -20.91 -9.11 -0.64
C ASN A 312 -20.22 -9.12 0.74
N TYR A 313 -20.96 -9.45 1.82
CA TYR A 313 -20.37 -9.53 3.15
C TYR A 313 -19.22 -10.54 3.19
N GLY A 314 -18.08 -10.12 3.68
CA GLY A 314 -16.82 -10.85 3.64
C GLY A 314 -15.85 -10.39 2.55
N ALA A 315 -16.32 -9.66 1.53
CA ALA A 315 -15.43 -8.97 0.62
C ALA A 315 -14.80 -7.75 1.30
N GLY A 316 -13.52 -7.48 1.04
CA GLY A 316 -12.83 -6.35 1.63
C GLY A 316 -11.76 -5.74 0.73
N PHE A 317 -11.26 -4.61 1.16
CA PHE A 317 -10.17 -3.91 0.51
C PHE A 317 -8.85 -4.62 0.80
N ILE A 318 -8.04 -4.78 -0.24
CA ILE A 318 -6.73 -5.41 -0.18
C ILE A 318 -5.69 -4.41 -0.67
N THR A 319 -4.66 -4.24 0.10
CA THR A 319 -3.43 -3.52 -0.23
C THR A 319 -2.25 -4.28 0.39
N GLY A 320 -1.11 -3.66 0.61
CA GLY A 320 -0.02 -4.33 1.31
C GLY A 320 1.30 -3.64 1.14
N ASN A 321 2.31 -4.29 1.66
CA ASN A 321 3.67 -3.81 1.57
C ASN A 321 4.31 -4.34 0.29
N ILE A 322 4.87 -3.43 -0.48
CA ILE A 322 5.57 -3.73 -1.72
C ILE A 322 7.07 -3.47 -1.56
N ILE A 323 7.88 -4.26 -2.25
CA ILE A 323 9.34 -4.14 -2.23
C ILE A 323 9.87 -4.16 -3.66
N GLY A 324 10.82 -3.28 -3.96
CA GLY A 324 11.42 -3.18 -5.28
C GLY A 324 12.89 -2.79 -5.23
N ILE A 325 13.60 -3.03 -6.33
CA ILE A 325 14.98 -2.62 -6.53
C ILE A 325 14.99 -1.24 -7.18
N THR A 326 15.58 -0.26 -6.52
CA THR A 326 15.62 1.10 -7.06
C THR A 326 16.57 1.21 -8.25
N ARG A 327 16.37 2.23 -9.08
CA ARG A 327 17.33 2.53 -10.17
C ARG A 327 18.71 2.93 -9.66
N SER A 328 18.82 3.39 -8.42
CA SER A 328 20.07 3.79 -7.77
C SER A 328 20.94 2.60 -7.37
N SER A 329 20.39 1.39 -7.34
CA SER A 329 21.12 0.19 -6.91
C SER A 329 22.36 -0.05 -7.73
N LYS A 330 23.48 -0.23 -7.03
CA LYS A 330 24.78 -0.60 -7.60
C LYS A 330 25.00 -2.11 -7.59
N ASN A 331 24.26 -2.84 -6.77
CA ASN A 331 24.35 -4.29 -6.60
C ASN A 331 22.98 -4.96 -6.83
N PRO A 332 22.35 -4.81 -8.02
CA PRO A 332 20.99 -5.27 -8.26
C PRO A 332 20.81 -6.79 -8.13
N GLU A 333 21.86 -7.59 -8.36
CA GLU A 333 21.81 -9.04 -8.15
C GLU A 333 21.71 -9.40 -6.66
N ALA A 334 22.53 -8.78 -5.82
CA ALA A 334 22.45 -8.98 -4.38
C ALA A 334 21.13 -8.44 -3.81
N ALA A 335 20.64 -7.31 -4.33
CA ALA A 335 19.36 -6.76 -3.98
C ALA A 335 18.21 -7.72 -4.37
N TRP A 336 18.29 -8.36 -5.54
CA TRP A 336 17.28 -9.32 -5.96
C TRP A 336 17.22 -10.56 -5.06
N GLU A 337 18.37 -11.10 -4.62
CA GLU A 337 18.37 -12.25 -3.70
C GLU A 337 17.62 -11.93 -2.40
N LEU A 338 17.78 -10.71 -1.85
CA LEU A 338 17.05 -10.28 -0.67
C LEU A 338 15.55 -10.06 -0.96
N VAL A 339 15.21 -9.40 -2.06
CA VAL A 339 13.82 -9.21 -2.49
C VAL A 339 13.13 -10.56 -2.67
N LYS A 340 13.77 -11.48 -3.39
CA LYS A 340 13.27 -12.85 -3.61
C LYS A 340 13.03 -13.57 -2.27
N TYR A 341 14.00 -13.53 -1.37
CA TYR A 341 13.88 -14.15 -0.04
C TYR A 341 12.69 -13.59 0.75
N LEU A 342 12.58 -12.26 0.85
CA LEU A 342 11.52 -11.60 1.62
C LEU A 342 10.12 -11.80 1.04
N THR A 343 10.00 -12.19 -0.25
CA THR A 343 8.71 -12.27 -0.95
C THR A 343 8.30 -13.68 -1.39
N THR A 344 9.22 -14.65 -1.34
CA THR A 344 8.94 -16.02 -1.82
C THR A 344 9.36 -17.12 -0.84
N ASP A 345 10.23 -16.83 0.12
CA ASP A 345 10.60 -17.81 1.14
C ASP A 345 9.47 -17.96 2.17
N THR A 346 8.95 -19.18 2.30
CA THR A 346 7.83 -19.47 3.20
C THR A 346 8.17 -19.19 4.66
N GLY A 347 9.39 -19.50 5.10
CA GLY A 347 9.84 -19.27 6.47
C GLY A 347 9.94 -17.78 6.80
N ALA A 348 10.51 -16.99 5.87
CA ALA A 348 10.60 -15.55 5.98
C ALA A 348 9.22 -14.89 6.07
N LEU A 349 8.31 -15.24 5.15
CA LEU A 349 6.95 -14.70 5.13
C LEU A 349 6.15 -15.07 6.38
N VAL A 350 6.28 -16.31 6.87
CA VAL A 350 5.62 -16.74 8.11
C VAL A 350 6.20 -16.01 9.32
N LYS A 351 7.53 -15.84 9.39
CA LYS A 351 8.17 -15.12 10.50
C LYS A 351 7.76 -13.64 10.52
N LEU A 352 7.73 -12.99 9.35
CA LEU A 352 7.22 -11.62 9.21
C LEU A 352 5.76 -11.53 9.66
N SER A 353 4.89 -12.40 9.13
CA SER A 353 3.46 -12.41 9.45
C SER A 353 3.20 -12.65 10.93
N ASN A 354 3.89 -13.60 11.56
CA ASN A 354 3.72 -13.87 13.00
C ASN A 354 4.14 -12.69 13.87
N GLY A 355 5.17 -11.94 13.48
CA GLY A 355 5.68 -10.80 14.22
C GLY A 355 4.90 -9.51 13.97
N LEU A 356 4.58 -9.21 12.71
CA LEU A 356 3.92 -7.96 12.30
C LEU A 356 2.39 -8.07 12.31
N ARG A 357 1.86 -9.29 12.19
CA ARG A 357 0.43 -9.60 12.03
C ARG A 357 -0.17 -9.14 10.71
N ASN A 358 0.65 -8.89 9.68
CA ASN A 358 0.17 -8.75 8.31
C ASN A 358 -0.04 -10.12 7.65
N VAL A 359 -0.96 -10.20 6.70
CA VAL A 359 -1.28 -11.46 6.02
C VAL A 359 -0.15 -11.82 5.04
N PRO A 360 0.37 -13.06 5.05
CA PRO A 360 1.41 -13.46 4.11
C PRO A 360 0.89 -13.52 2.67
N THR A 361 1.78 -13.24 1.71
CA THR A 361 1.45 -13.02 0.29
C THR A 361 1.43 -14.28 -0.56
N THR A 362 1.87 -15.43 -0.06
CA THR A 362 1.90 -16.66 -0.85
C THR A 362 0.97 -17.74 -0.28
N THR A 363 0.41 -18.57 -1.16
CA THR A 363 -0.44 -19.72 -0.76
C THR A 363 0.31 -20.70 0.12
N ASP A 364 1.61 -20.87 -0.08
CA ASP A 364 2.45 -21.75 0.73
C ASP A 364 2.56 -21.23 2.16
N ALA A 365 2.83 -19.92 2.33
CA ALA A 365 2.91 -19.30 3.64
C ALA A 365 1.53 -19.26 4.35
N LEU A 366 0.45 -18.98 3.60
CA LEU A 366 -0.94 -19.00 4.11
C LEU A 366 -1.37 -20.41 4.58
N SER A 367 -0.74 -21.45 4.06
CA SER A 367 -1.03 -22.85 4.41
C SER A 367 -0.03 -23.45 5.40
N SER A 368 0.96 -22.67 5.81
CA SER A 368 2.02 -23.14 6.69
C SER A 368 1.48 -23.47 8.09
N PRO A 369 1.81 -24.64 8.66
CA PRO A 369 1.44 -24.99 10.03
C PRO A 369 2.15 -24.11 11.08
N GLN A 370 3.17 -23.37 10.69
CA GLN A 370 3.89 -22.43 11.57
C GLN A 370 3.26 -21.04 11.60
N LEU A 371 2.30 -20.75 10.71
CA LEU A 371 1.57 -19.49 10.73
C LEU A 371 0.63 -19.46 11.94
N GLN A 372 0.82 -18.48 12.82
CA GLN A 372 0.02 -18.30 14.01
C GLN A 372 -1.29 -17.59 13.69
N ILE A 373 -2.37 -18.35 13.68
CA ILE A 373 -3.70 -17.85 13.40
C ILE A 373 -4.53 -17.87 14.67
N ASP A 374 -4.92 -16.71 15.17
CA ASP A 374 -5.94 -16.58 16.21
C ASP A 374 -7.27 -16.13 15.58
N PRO A 375 -8.40 -16.23 16.30
CA PRO A 375 -9.72 -15.90 15.75
C PRO A 375 -9.83 -14.46 15.22
N ALA A 376 -9.09 -13.50 15.81
CA ALA A 376 -9.11 -12.12 15.34
C ALA A 376 -8.35 -11.97 14.02
N PHE A 377 -7.25 -12.70 13.84
CA PHE A 377 -6.47 -12.68 12.60
C PHE A 377 -7.11 -13.49 11.46
N GLN A 378 -7.88 -14.54 11.81
CA GLN A 378 -8.57 -15.39 10.83
C GLN A 378 -9.50 -14.57 9.92
N THR A 379 -10.21 -13.58 10.47
CA THR A 379 -11.10 -12.69 9.70
C THR A 379 -10.39 -12.10 8.48
N PHE A 380 -9.17 -11.65 8.64
CA PHE A 380 -8.39 -10.97 7.60
C PHE A 380 -7.90 -11.95 6.52
N ILE A 381 -7.52 -13.17 6.92
CA ILE A 381 -7.21 -14.25 5.98
C ILE A 381 -8.44 -14.60 5.13
N ASP A 382 -9.63 -14.65 5.75
CA ASP A 382 -10.88 -14.96 5.05
C ASP A 382 -11.27 -13.83 4.06
N ILE A 383 -11.03 -12.58 4.44
CA ILE A 383 -11.20 -11.42 3.54
C ILE A 383 -10.27 -11.55 2.33
N LEU A 384 -8.97 -11.87 2.52
CA LEU A 384 -8.04 -12.06 1.41
C LEU A 384 -8.50 -13.18 0.46
N LYS A 385 -9.05 -14.26 0.98
CA LYS A 385 -9.53 -15.41 0.20
C LYS A 385 -10.86 -15.18 -0.50
N ASN A 386 -11.59 -14.12 -0.16
CA ASN A 386 -12.88 -13.82 -0.79
C ASN A 386 -12.69 -13.35 -2.23
N PRO A 387 -13.31 -13.99 -3.24
CA PRO A 387 -13.10 -13.65 -4.65
C PRO A 387 -13.64 -12.27 -5.05
N LYS A 388 -14.47 -11.63 -4.22
CA LYS A 388 -14.96 -10.27 -4.43
C LYS A 388 -14.09 -9.20 -3.77
N SER A 389 -13.09 -9.60 -3.01
CA SER A 389 -12.11 -8.67 -2.45
C SER A 389 -11.27 -8.05 -3.56
N SER A 390 -10.97 -6.77 -3.45
CA SER A 390 -10.28 -6.03 -4.50
C SER A 390 -9.37 -4.95 -3.93
N SER A 391 -8.45 -4.49 -4.77
CA SER A 391 -7.53 -3.39 -4.49
C SER A 391 -7.84 -2.18 -5.39
N THR A 392 -7.19 -1.06 -5.12
CA THR A 392 -7.15 0.08 -6.04
C THR A 392 -6.21 -0.22 -7.21
N PRO A 393 -6.58 0.10 -8.45
CA PRO A 393 -5.72 -0.10 -9.60
C PRO A 393 -4.53 0.88 -9.57
N PRO A 394 -3.30 0.44 -9.86
CA PRO A 394 -2.17 1.33 -10.07
C PRO A 394 -2.40 2.26 -11.27
N THR A 395 -1.97 3.52 -11.16
CA THR A 395 -2.00 4.49 -12.27
C THR A 395 -0.64 5.13 -12.49
N GLY A 396 -0.39 5.66 -13.68
CA GLY A 396 0.89 6.28 -14.04
C GLY A 396 1.24 7.53 -13.22
N ASN A 397 0.24 8.18 -12.60
CA ASN A 397 0.44 9.31 -11.69
C ASN A 397 0.35 8.93 -10.20
N GLY A 398 0.44 7.63 -9.89
CA GLY A 398 0.43 7.13 -8.52
C GLY A 398 -0.94 7.25 -7.85
N ASN A 399 -0.98 7.81 -6.65
CA ASN A 399 -2.18 7.92 -5.83
C ASN A 399 -3.04 9.17 -6.09
N ALA A 400 -2.70 9.99 -7.08
CA ALA A 400 -3.33 11.30 -7.30
C ALA A 400 -4.86 11.23 -7.43
N TYR A 401 -5.41 10.20 -8.09
CA TYR A 401 -6.86 10.04 -8.23
C TYR A 401 -7.55 9.65 -6.90
N ILE A 402 -6.90 8.85 -6.06
CA ILE A 402 -7.38 8.50 -4.72
C ILE A 402 -7.35 9.72 -3.82
N GLN A 403 -6.25 10.48 -3.86
CA GLN A 403 -6.13 11.71 -3.08
C GLN A 403 -7.21 12.73 -3.46
N SER A 404 -7.40 12.95 -4.76
CA SER A 404 -8.46 13.84 -5.26
C SER A 404 -9.85 13.41 -4.78
N PHE A 405 -10.14 12.12 -4.76
CA PHE A 405 -11.40 11.60 -4.25
C PHE A 405 -11.52 11.77 -2.72
N THR A 406 -10.45 11.52 -2.00
CA THR A 406 -10.42 11.67 -0.52
C THR A 406 -10.64 13.13 -0.11
N ASP A 407 -9.95 14.07 -0.76
CA ASP A 407 -10.11 15.52 -0.50
C ASP A 407 -11.53 15.97 -0.82
N TRP A 408 -12.06 15.56 -1.96
CA TRP A 408 -13.44 15.85 -2.34
C TRP A 408 -14.45 15.25 -1.34
N ALA A 409 -14.22 14.04 -0.88
CA ALA A 409 -15.10 13.36 0.07
C ALA A 409 -15.11 14.06 1.45
N GLN A 410 -14.01 14.67 1.85
CA GLN A 410 -13.98 15.52 3.06
C GLN A 410 -14.84 16.79 2.89
N GLU A 411 -14.84 17.41 1.73
CA GLU A 411 -15.72 18.54 1.44
C GLU A 411 -17.20 18.10 1.39
N TRP A 412 -17.49 16.95 0.81
CA TRP A 412 -18.83 16.36 0.81
C TRP A 412 -19.37 16.10 2.22
N GLN A 413 -18.60 15.39 3.05
CA GLN A 413 -19.06 15.07 4.41
C GLN A 413 -19.23 16.32 5.30
N SER A 414 -18.51 17.40 5.04
CA SER A 414 -18.64 18.67 5.75
C SER A 414 -19.87 19.49 5.32
N GLY A 415 -20.53 19.12 4.22
CA GLY A 415 -21.65 19.87 3.64
C GLY A 415 -21.23 21.07 2.79
N LYS A 416 -19.94 21.28 2.50
CA LYS A 416 -19.46 22.30 1.55
C LYS A 416 -19.89 21.99 0.12
N VAL A 417 -19.97 20.71 -0.23
CA VAL A 417 -20.51 20.21 -1.49
C VAL A 417 -21.95 19.78 -1.26
N THR A 418 -22.90 20.29 -2.06
CA THR A 418 -24.34 20.03 -1.89
C THR A 418 -24.97 19.23 -3.02
N ASP A 419 -24.39 19.25 -4.23
CA ASP A 419 -24.84 18.47 -5.38
C ASP A 419 -23.87 17.30 -5.63
N LEU A 420 -24.24 16.13 -5.14
CA LEU A 420 -23.44 14.91 -5.28
C LEU A 420 -23.17 14.56 -6.74
N GLY A 421 -24.20 14.64 -7.61
CA GLY A 421 -24.09 14.19 -8.97
C GLY A 421 -23.25 15.10 -9.85
N ALA A 422 -23.44 16.42 -9.76
CA ALA A 422 -22.68 17.39 -10.54
C ALA A 422 -21.21 17.44 -10.08
N SER A 423 -20.97 17.45 -8.76
CA SER A 423 -19.63 17.54 -8.22
C SER A 423 -18.78 16.29 -8.46
N LEU A 424 -19.36 15.09 -8.43
CA LEU A 424 -18.66 13.87 -8.80
C LEU A 424 -18.25 13.84 -10.28
N LYS A 425 -19.11 14.36 -11.18
CA LYS A 425 -18.72 14.50 -12.60
C LYS A 425 -17.58 15.48 -12.80
N GLN A 426 -17.56 16.55 -12.01
CA GLN A 426 -16.46 17.51 -12.03
C GLN A 426 -15.16 16.85 -11.52
N LEU A 427 -15.25 16.04 -10.49
CA LEU A 427 -14.12 15.26 -9.95
C LEU A 427 -13.56 14.31 -10.99
N ASP A 428 -14.41 13.54 -11.73
CA ASP A 428 -13.96 12.68 -12.83
C ASP A 428 -13.17 13.50 -13.87
N THR A 429 -13.68 14.66 -14.27
CA THR A 429 -13.01 15.53 -15.22
C THR A 429 -11.63 16.00 -14.73
N GLN A 430 -11.50 16.30 -13.45
CA GLN A 430 -10.23 16.72 -12.83
C GLN A 430 -9.22 15.56 -12.79
N ILE A 431 -9.68 14.36 -12.38
CA ILE A 431 -8.86 13.16 -12.35
C ILE A 431 -8.36 12.80 -13.74
N ASP A 432 -9.24 12.79 -14.74
CA ASP A 432 -8.89 12.48 -16.12
C ASP A 432 -7.89 13.48 -16.73
N ALA A 433 -8.05 14.76 -16.40
CA ALA A 433 -7.09 15.78 -16.82
C ALA A 433 -5.70 15.54 -16.20
N ALA A 434 -5.65 15.21 -14.90
CA ALA A 434 -4.39 14.95 -14.20
C ALA A 434 -3.69 13.67 -14.72
N GLN A 435 -4.45 12.65 -15.11
CA GLN A 435 -3.89 11.41 -15.68
C GLN A 435 -3.27 11.64 -17.06
N LYS A 436 -3.88 12.50 -17.91
CA LYS A 436 -3.36 12.83 -19.24
C LYS A 436 -2.03 13.58 -19.22
N VAL A 437 -1.77 14.37 -18.19
CA VAL A 437 -0.50 15.13 -18.07
C VAL A 437 0.70 14.20 -17.80
N THR A 438 0.44 13.01 -17.29
CA THR A 438 1.46 12.05 -16.88
C THR A 438 1.56 10.83 -17.81
N GLY A 439 0.72 10.76 -18.85
CA GLY A 439 0.69 9.68 -19.85
C GLY A 439 1.71 9.85 -20.97
#